data_9ae29f3cf6c0c045d17782c264b64abc
#
_entry.id   9ae29f3cf6c0c045d17782c264b64abc
#
_cell.length_a   1.000
_cell.length_b   1.000
_cell.length_c   1.000
_cell.angle_alpha   90.00
_cell.angle_beta   90.00
_cell.angle_gamma   90.00
#
_symmetry.space_group_name_H-M   'P 1'
#
loop_
_entity.id
_entity.type
_entity.pdbx_description
1 polymer ?
#
loop_
_entity_poly.entity_id
_entity_poly.type
_entity_poly.pdbx_seq_one_letter_code
_entity_poly.pdbx_strand_id
1 'polypeptide(L)'
;MKKPLTSACLVLVLFLTARSLPAQGPAASQPALSAQPPFWNEISEFKRRDSIQHPPANAILFVGSSSFRKWTNVQADFPGYTIINRGFGGSTLDDVIRYAGEIIYPYRPKQVVIYCGDNDLAADRDASGKKVYKKFEHLYDLIRKHLGNVDILYVSIKPSPSREKLMPEMEQANDLIHNFMAERSHAAFVDVYHLMLNAQGHPMDDLFIGDKLHMSDKGYKIWQQAILPYLDK
;
A
#
# COMPACT_ATOMS: atom_id res chain seq x y z
N MET A 1 -91.31 45.96 43.85
CA MET A 1 -90.16 46.83 44.05
C MET A 1 -88.92 45.98 43.83
N LYS A 2 -88.31 46.12 42.64
CA LYS A 2 -87.19 45.28 42.24
C LYS A 2 -85.91 46.12 42.22
N LYS A 3 -84.89 45.71 42.94
CA LYS A 3 -83.54 46.29 42.91
C LYS A 3 -82.74 45.81 41.72
N PRO A 4 -81.92 46.61 41.06
CA PRO A 4 -81.06 46.12 40.02
C PRO A 4 -79.73 45.57 40.54
N LEU A 5 -79.29 44.49 39.99
CA LEU A 5 -77.95 43.93 40.19
C LEU A 5 -76.97 44.72 39.31
N THR A 6 -75.93 45.22 39.92
CA THR A 6 -74.76 45.76 39.23
C THR A 6 -73.71 44.64 38.97
N SER A 7 -73.46 44.37 37.74
CA SER A 7 -72.45 43.41 37.28
C SER A 7 -71.08 44.10 37.23
N ALA A 8 -70.15 43.64 38.07
CA ALA A 8 -68.76 44.10 38.03
C ALA A 8 -67.94 43.24 37.02
N CYS A 9 -67.48 43.86 35.95
CA CYS A 9 -66.55 43.25 35.01
C CYS A 9 -65.11 43.23 35.58
N LEU A 10 -64.63 42.06 35.90
CA LEU A 10 -63.22 41.83 36.28
C LEU A 10 -62.38 41.74 35.04
N VAL A 11 -61.53 42.74 34.74
CA VAL A 11 -60.58 42.73 33.66
C VAL A 11 -59.33 42.03 34.18
N LEU A 12 -59.11 40.81 33.68
CA LEU A 12 -57.87 40.02 33.95
C LEU A 12 -56.77 40.47 33.00
N VAL A 13 -55.81 41.24 33.50
CA VAL A 13 -54.62 41.62 32.73
C VAL A 13 -53.58 40.48 32.81
N LEU A 14 -53.41 39.70 31.71
CA LEU A 14 -52.36 38.71 31.58
C LEU A 14 -51.03 39.41 31.23
N PHE A 15 -50.11 39.44 32.19
CA PHE A 15 -48.73 39.81 31.94
C PHE A 15 -48.00 38.62 31.24
N LEU A 16 -47.80 38.70 29.90
CA LEU A 16 -46.89 37.82 29.21
C LEU A 16 -45.45 38.24 29.53
N THR A 17 -44.76 37.48 30.38
CA THR A 17 -43.32 37.59 30.55
C THR A 17 -42.63 36.88 29.40
N ALA A 18 -42.11 37.64 28.44
CA ALA A 18 -41.23 37.12 27.39
C ALA A 18 -39.92 36.64 28.03
N ARG A 19 -39.76 35.31 28.14
CA ARG A 19 -38.47 34.71 28.48
C ARG A 19 -37.60 34.80 27.24
N SER A 20 -36.58 35.66 27.23
CA SER A 20 -35.51 35.66 26.26
C SER A 20 -34.71 34.36 26.38
N LEU A 21 -34.75 33.53 25.35
CA LEU A 21 -33.83 32.37 25.20
C LEU A 21 -32.40 32.91 25.04
N PRO A 22 -31.41 32.34 25.72
CA PRO A 22 -30.01 32.71 25.48
C PRO A 22 -29.63 32.36 24.05
N ALA A 23 -29.03 33.34 23.34
CA ALA A 23 -28.47 33.13 22.03
C ALA A 23 -27.44 32.01 22.09
N GLN A 24 -27.67 30.92 21.36
CA GLN A 24 -26.65 29.87 21.17
C GLN A 24 -25.44 30.53 20.47
N GLY A 25 -24.34 30.62 21.17
CA GLY A 25 -23.06 31.02 20.60
C GLY A 25 -22.69 30.09 19.43
N PRO A 26 -21.85 30.56 18.49
CA PRO A 26 -21.44 29.75 17.37
C PRO A 26 -20.92 28.41 17.88
N ALA A 27 -21.50 27.30 17.39
CA ALA A 27 -21.05 25.96 17.70
C ALA A 27 -19.55 25.87 17.37
N ALA A 28 -18.71 25.58 18.34
CA ALA A 28 -17.32 25.33 18.15
C ALA A 28 -17.18 24.26 17.06
N SER A 29 -16.63 24.60 15.91
CA SER A 29 -16.34 23.67 14.84
C SER A 29 -15.43 22.59 15.42
N GLN A 30 -15.94 21.36 15.52
CA GLN A 30 -15.11 20.22 15.86
C GLN A 30 -13.94 20.19 14.86
N PRO A 31 -12.69 20.03 15.33
CA PRO A 31 -11.57 19.89 14.41
C PRO A 31 -11.89 18.73 13.47
N ALA A 32 -11.88 18.97 12.17
CA ALA A 32 -12.07 17.95 11.16
C ALA A 32 -11.08 16.82 11.50
N LEU A 33 -11.56 15.61 11.75
CA LEU A 33 -10.75 14.43 11.88
C LEU A 33 -9.87 14.39 10.62
N SER A 34 -8.57 14.60 10.77
CA SER A 34 -7.63 14.57 9.67
C SER A 34 -7.82 13.24 8.96
N ALA A 35 -8.16 13.29 7.68
CA ALA A 35 -8.35 12.10 6.88
C ALA A 35 -7.10 11.21 7.02
N GLN A 36 -7.29 9.94 7.39
CA GLN A 36 -6.17 9.02 7.55
C GLN A 36 -5.42 8.91 6.22
N PRO A 37 -4.08 8.82 6.26
CA PRO A 37 -3.30 8.65 5.05
C PRO A 37 -3.74 7.41 4.25
N PRO A 38 -3.60 7.40 2.93
CA PRO A 38 -3.91 6.23 2.11
C PRO A 38 -3.29 4.95 2.69
N PHE A 39 -4.00 3.82 2.62
CA PHE A 39 -3.57 2.50 3.11
C PHE A 39 -3.36 2.37 4.63
N TRP A 40 -3.59 3.40 5.43
CA TRP A 40 -3.38 3.33 6.89
C TRP A 40 -4.09 2.16 7.57
N ASN A 41 -5.27 1.77 7.08
CA ASN A 41 -5.99 0.63 7.63
C ASN A 41 -5.22 -0.69 7.47
N GLU A 42 -4.55 -0.91 6.32
CA GLU A 42 -3.73 -2.11 6.10
C GLU A 42 -2.46 -2.06 6.95
N ILE A 43 -1.81 -0.90 7.01
CA ILE A 43 -0.60 -0.68 7.82
C ILE A 43 -0.90 -0.85 9.31
N SER A 44 -1.99 -0.27 9.81
CA SER A 44 -2.40 -0.42 11.22
C SER A 44 -2.75 -1.86 11.57
N GLU A 45 -3.31 -2.62 10.64
CA GLU A 45 -3.59 -4.04 10.82
C GLU A 45 -2.29 -4.87 10.91
N PHE A 46 -1.25 -4.55 10.13
CA PHE A 46 0.06 -5.17 10.32
C PHE A 46 0.60 -4.91 11.73
N LYS A 47 0.59 -3.66 12.18
CA LYS A 47 1.02 -3.28 13.54
C LYS A 47 0.22 -4.00 14.63
N ARG A 48 -1.10 -4.10 14.46
CA ARG A 48 -1.98 -4.82 15.39
C ARG A 48 -1.63 -6.31 15.47
N ARG A 49 -1.41 -6.98 14.34
CA ARG A 49 -0.99 -8.39 14.31
C ARG A 49 0.35 -8.58 14.98
N ASP A 50 1.31 -7.72 14.69
CA ASP A 50 2.66 -7.77 15.25
C ASP A 50 2.68 -7.53 16.77
N SER A 51 1.72 -6.75 17.30
CA SER A 51 1.56 -6.57 18.75
C SER A 51 1.01 -7.81 19.46
N ILE A 52 0.25 -8.65 18.74
CA ILE A 52 -0.30 -9.91 19.28
C ILE A 52 0.70 -11.05 19.16
N GLN A 53 1.33 -11.15 18.00
CA GLN A 53 2.34 -12.16 17.69
C GLN A 53 3.55 -11.48 17.08
N HIS A 54 4.61 -11.39 17.87
CA HIS A 54 5.85 -10.74 17.42
C HIS A 54 6.40 -11.45 16.16
N PRO A 55 6.74 -10.71 15.10
CA PRO A 55 7.30 -11.30 13.89
C PRO A 55 8.63 -12.03 14.18
N PRO A 56 8.90 -13.13 13.48
CA PRO A 56 10.14 -13.88 13.67
C PRO A 56 11.35 -13.02 13.27
N ALA A 57 12.44 -13.15 14.05
CA ALA A 57 13.72 -12.53 13.71
C ALA A 57 14.37 -13.23 12.49
N ASN A 58 15.27 -12.51 11.80
CA ASN A 58 16.00 -13.03 10.65
C ASN A 58 15.11 -13.60 9.53
N ALA A 59 13.93 -13.05 9.38
CA ALA A 59 13.00 -13.42 8.31
C ALA A 59 13.39 -12.75 6.99
N ILE A 60 12.87 -13.28 5.89
CA ILE A 60 12.86 -12.61 4.59
C ILE A 60 11.59 -11.78 4.51
N LEU A 61 11.73 -10.48 4.28
CA LEU A 61 10.63 -9.54 4.25
C LEU A 61 10.21 -9.21 2.81
N PHE A 62 8.99 -9.59 2.45
CA PHE A 62 8.37 -9.23 1.18
C PHE A 62 7.59 -7.93 1.36
N VAL A 63 7.95 -6.88 0.63
CA VAL A 63 7.29 -5.56 0.69
C VAL A 63 6.92 -5.04 -0.69
N GLY A 64 5.86 -4.27 -0.78
CA GLY A 64 5.41 -3.62 -2.01
C GLY A 64 3.92 -3.73 -2.22
N SER A 65 3.51 -3.96 -3.48
CA SER A 65 2.14 -3.73 -3.90
C SER A 65 1.23 -4.96 -3.78
N SER A 66 0.05 -4.84 -4.39
CA SER A 66 -1.03 -5.83 -4.35
C SER A 66 -0.63 -7.22 -4.87
N SER A 67 0.40 -7.34 -5.71
CA SER A 67 0.87 -8.66 -6.15
C SER A 67 1.44 -9.47 -4.98
N PHE A 68 2.17 -8.85 -4.06
CA PHE A 68 2.59 -9.53 -2.83
C PHE A 68 1.42 -9.68 -1.85
N ARG A 69 0.57 -8.66 -1.68
CA ARG A 69 -0.62 -8.77 -0.82
C ARG A 69 -1.50 -9.97 -1.18
N LYS A 70 -1.69 -10.20 -2.48
CA LYS A 70 -2.53 -11.30 -3.00
C LYS A 70 -1.83 -12.66 -3.03
N TRP A 71 -0.52 -12.72 -2.79
CA TRP A 71 0.20 -13.98 -2.64
C TRP A 71 -0.01 -14.56 -1.26
N THR A 72 -1.21 -15.07 -1.02
CA THR A 72 -1.64 -15.54 0.32
C THR A 72 -0.88 -16.77 0.79
N ASN A 73 -0.39 -17.60 -0.13
CA ASN A 73 0.34 -18.84 0.16
C ASN A 73 1.86 -18.67 0.13
N VAL A 74 2.39 -17.43 0.11
CA VAL A 74 3.82 -17.17 -0.07
C VAL A 74 4.70 -17.94 0.91
N GLN A 75 4.30 -18.09 2.18
CA GLN A 75 5.04 -18.89 3.18
C GLN A 75 5.08 -20.38 2.82
N ALA A 76 3.97 -20.93 2.32
CA ALA A 76 3.89 -22.34 1.91
C ALA A 76 4.65 -22.61 0.60
N ASP A 77 4.72 -21.61 -0.27
CA ASP A 77 5.42 -21.69 -1.56
C ASP A 77 6.96 -21.69 -1.39
N PHE A 78 7.47 -21.23 -0.25
CA PHE A 78 8.90 -21.25 0.06
C PHE A 78 9.17 -22.07 1.35
N PRO A 79 9.01 -23.41 1.30
CA PRO A 79 9.27 -24.25 2.45
C PRO A 79 10.76 -24.16 2.84
N GLY A 80 11.00 -24.09 4.15
CA GLY A 80 12.37 -23.94 4.69
C GLY A 80 12.85 -22.49 4.83
N TYR A 81 12.06 -21.51 4.39
CA TYR A 81 12.31 -20.09 4.62
C TYR A 81 11.27 -19.50 5.58
N THR A 82 11.69 -18.53 6.37
CA THR A 82 10.78 -17.74 7.21
C THR A 82 10.44 -16.45 6.48
N ILE A 83 9.17 -16.29 6.07
CA ILE A 83 8.74 -15.15 5.27
C ILE A 83 7.74 -14.28 6.04
N ILE A 84 7.98 -12.98 6.03
CA ILE A 84 7.04 -11.95 6.46
C ILE A 84 6.54 -11.23 5.22
N ASN A 85 5.23 -11.26 4.95
CA ASN A 85 4.63 -10.51 3.85
C ASN A 85 3.99 -9.23 4.36
N ARG A 86 4.47 -8.10 3.85
CA ARG A 86 3.98 -6.74 4.09
C ARG A 86 3.63 -6.02 2.80
N GLY A 87 3.20 -6.78 1.78
CA GLY A 87 2.54 -6.23 0.60
C GLY A 87 1.18 -5.64 0.97
N PHE A 88 0.82 -4.47 0.42
CA PHE A 88 -0.44 -3.79 0.71
C PHE A 88 -1.02 -3.12 -0.54
N GLY A 89 -2.33 -2.97 -0.56
CA GLY A 89 -3.17 -2.32 -1.56
C GLY A 89 -2.62 -2.25 -2.97
N GLY A 90 -2.98 -1.25 -3.72
CA GLY A 90 -2.37 -0.87 -5.01
C GLY A 90 -1.23 0.14 -4.79
N SER A 91 -0.33 -0.08 -3.83
CA SER A 91 0.68 0.87 -3.42
C SER A 91 1.68 1.20 -4.52
N THR A 92 2.12 2.44 -4.52
CA THR A 92 3.25 2.98 -5.28
C THR A 92 4.54 2.90 -4.46
N LEU A 93 5.68 3.19 -5.07
CA LEU A 93 6.96 3.33 -4.36
C LEU A 93 6.91 4.44 -3.30
N ASP A 94 6.22 5.55 -3.58
CA ASP A 94 6.03 6.63 -2.60
C ASP A 94 5.24 6.17 -1.37
N ASP A 95 4.28 5.26 -1.55
CA ASP A 95 3.55 4.67 -0.42
C ASP A 95 4.44 3.73 0.40
N VAL A 96 5.26 2.90 -0.26
CA VAL A 96 6.24 2.05 0.43
C VAL A 96 7.25 2.88 1.20
N ILE A 97 7.75 3.98 0.62
CA ILE A 97 8.66 4.94 1.28
C ILE A 97 7.98 5.56 2.50
N ARG A 98 6.75 6.02 2.34
CA ARG A 98 5.95 6.63 3.42
C ARG A 98 5.86 5.73 4.65
N TYR A 99 5.65 4.44 4.44
CA TYR A 99 5.42 3.47 5.50
C TYR A 99 6.64 2.60 5.84
N ALA A 100 7.82 2.90 5.30
CA ALA A 100 9.02 2.11 5.55
C ALA A 100 9.36 1.99 7.06
N GLY A 101 9.03 3.03 7.85
CA GLY A 101 9.16 3.03 9.31
C GLY A 101 8.26 2.02 10.02
N GLU A 102 7.15 1.63 9.41
CA GLU A 102 6.18 0.68 9.95
C GLU A 102 6.35 -0.73 9.38
N ILE A 103 6.70 -0.85 8.08
CA ILE A 103 6.65 -2.12 7.36
C ILE A 103 8.01 -2.69 6.97
N ILE A 104 9.12 -1.97 7.17
CA ILE A 104 10.46 -2.44 6.80
C ILE A 104 11.41 -2.42 8.01
N TYR A 105 11.69 -1.26 8.58
CA TYR A 105 12.77 -1.10 9.55
C TYR A 105 12.56 -1.88 10.86
N PRO A 106 11.34 -1.99 11.42
CA PRO A 106 11.13 -2.69 12.68
C PRO A 106 11.47 -4.18 12.63
N TYR A 107 11.38 -4.80 11.46
CA TYR A 107 11.55 -6.25 11.30
C TYR A 107 13.02 -6.69 11.32
N ARG A 108 13.96 -5.79 11.01
CA ARG A 108 15.40 -6.13 10.89
C ARG A 108 15.61 -7.45 10.14
N PRO A 109 15.07 -7.57 8.92
CA PRO A 109 15.11 -8.81 8.16
C PRO A 109 16.55 -9.14 7.74
N LYS A 110 16.83 -10.41 7.43
CA LYS A 110 18.08 -10.78 6.77
C LYS A 110 18.07 -10.40 5.28
N GLN A 111 16.89 -10.35 4.67
CA GLN A 111 16.72 -9.97 3.26
C GLN A 111 15.39 -9.22 3.07
N VAL A 112 15.39 -8.20 2.20
CA VAL A 112 14.20 -7.47 1.77
C VAL A 112 13.93 -7.79 0.30
N VAL A 113 12.77 -8.37 -0.01
CA VAL A 113 12.29 -8.63 -1.37
C VAL A 113 11.26 -7.57 -1.73
N ILE A 114 11.51 -6.80 -2.78
CA ILE A 114 10.69 -5.65 -3.16
C ILE A 114 9.99 -5.93 -4.49
N TYR A 115 8.67 -5.74 -4.54
CA TYR A 115 7.90 -5.65 -5.79
C TYR A 115 6.99 -4.42 -5.75
N CYS A 116 7.32 -3.41 -6.53
CA CYS A 116 6.56 -2.17 -6.65
C CYS A 116 6.98 -1.42 -7.92
N GLY A 117 6.12 -0.55 -8.46
CA GLY A 117 6.43 0.31 -9.61
C GLY A 117 5.37 0.28 -10.72
N ASP A 118 4.62 -0.81 -10.85
CA ASP A 118 3.57 -0.91 -11.87
C ASP A 118 2.38 0.04 -11.60
N ASN A 119 2.10 0.33 -10.33
CA ASN A 119 1.09 1.33 -9.95
C ASN A 119 1.59 2.76 -10.12
N ASP A 120 2.89 2.99 -9.95
CA ASP A 120 3.50 4.30 -10.23
C ASP A 120 3.28 4.71 -11.68
N LEU A 121 3.46 3.76 -12.62
CA LEU A 121 3.22 3.96 -14.04
C LEU A 121 1.73 4.14 -14.39
N ALA A 122 0.85 3.46 -13.66
CA ALA A 122 -0.59 3.50 -13.94
C ALA A 122 -1.31 4.70 -13.32
N ALA A 123 -0.78 5.28 -12.24
CA ALA A 123 -1.42 6.35 -11.49
C ALA A 123 -1.17 7.76 -12.08
N ASP A 124 -0.10 7.95 -12.82
CA ASP A 124 0.31 9.25 -13.36
C ASP A 124 0.49 9.14 -14.89
N ARG A 125 -0.20 10.00 -15.65
CA ARG A 125 -0.09 10.04 -17.12
C ARG A 125 1.30 10.47 -17.61
N ASP A 126 2.03 11.22 -16.79
CA ASP A 126 3.37 11.69 -17.06
C ASP A 126 4.44 10.76 -16.43
N ALA A 127 4.02 9.59 -15.91
CA ALA A 127 4.94 8.61 -15.39
C ALA A 127 5.87 8.10 -16.49
N SER A 128 7.11 7.80 -16.10
CA SER A 128 8.09 7.18 -16.99
C SER A 128 8.92 6.17 -16.20
N GLY A 129 9.52 5.23 -16.90
CA GLY A 129 10.42 4.25 -16.29
C GLY A 129 11.53 4.92 -15.49
N LYS A 130 12.06 6.06 -15.99
CA LYS A 130 13.06 6.86 -15.28
C LYS A 130 12.56 7.43 -13.94
N LYS A 131 11.31 7.92 -13.89
CA LYS A 131 10.71 8.42 -12.63
C LYS A 131 10.54 7.28 -11.62
N VAL A 132 10.08 6.10 -12.07
CA VAL A 132 9.95 4.91 -11.23
C VAL A 132 11.31 4.48 -10.68
N TYR A 133 12.33 4.41 -11.53
CA TYR A 133 13.70 4.12 -11.10
C TYR A 133 14.19 5.09 -10.01
N LYS A 134 13.95 6.40 -10.16
CA LYS A 134 14.37 7.39 -9.15
C LYS A 134 13.68 7.22 -7.79
N LYS A 135 12.42 6.82 -7.79
CA LYS A 135 11.72 6.48 -6.55
C LYS A 135 12.28 5.20 -5.91
N PHE A 136 12.59 4.19 -6.73
CA PHE A 136 13.23 2.97 -6.24
C PHE A 136 14.62 3.26 -5.67
N GLU A 137 15.45 4.04 -6.35
CA GLU A 137 16.76 4.49 -5.87
C GLU A 137 16.65 5.13 -4.49
N HIS A 138 15.66 6.02 -4.30
CA HIS A 138 15.40 6.65 -3.00
C HIS A 138 14.99 5.62 -1.92
N LEU A 139 14.10 4.69 -2.23
CA LEU A 139 13.72 3.61 -1.31
C LEU A 139 14.94 2.75 -0.93
N TYR A 140 15.76 2.39 -1.91
CA TYR A 140 17.00 1.64 -1.70
C TYR A 140 17.93 2.35 -0.72
N ASP A 141 18.18 3.65 -0.92
CA ASP A 141 19.06 4.46 -0.07
C ASP A 141 18.51 4.56 1.36
N LEU A 142 17.19 4.68 1.52
CA LEU A 142 16.55 4.67 2.84
C LEU A 142 16.73 3.32 3.55
N ILE A 143 16.57 2.20 2.84
CA ILE A 143 16.79 0.86 3.41
C ILE A 143 18.27 0.71 3.81
N ARG A 144 19.22 1.10 2.97
CA ARG A 144 20.65 1.11 3.28
C ARG A 144 20.99 1.94 4.52
N LYS A 145 20.41 3.13 4.61
CA LYS A 145 20.61 4.03 5.74
C LYS A 145 20.16 3.42 7.08
N HIS A 146 19.03 2.67 7.08
CA HIS A 146 18.41 2.18 8.31
C HIS A 146 18.81 0.75 8.67
N LEU A 147 19.10 -0.10 7.68
CA LEU A 147 19.36 -1.52 7.84
C LEU A 147 20.78 -1.95 7.41
N GLY A 148 21.62 -1.01 6.99
CA GLY A 148 23.00 -1.30 6.60
C GLY A 148 23.10 -2.24 5.40
N ASN A 149 23.85 -3.32 5.52
CA ASN A 149 24.14 -4.28 4.45
C ASN A 149 23.11 -5.41 4.33
N VAL A 150 21.85 -5.17 4.69
CA VAL A 150 20.77 -6.13 4.45
C VAL A 150 20.71 -6.50 2.96
N ASP A 151 20.52 -7.78 2.63
CA ASP A 151 20.35 -8.17 1.24
C ASP A 151 19.03 -7.65 0.67
N ILE A 152 19.09 -7.00 -0.50
CA ILE A 152 17.93 -6.42 -1.18
C ILE A 152 17.74 -7.13 -2.53
N LEU A 153 16.57 -7.72 -2.73
CA LEU A 153 16.15 -8.32 -3.98
C LEU A 153 15.01 -7.49 -4.57
N TYR A 154 15.19 -6.99 -5.78
CA TYR A 154 14.11 -6.35 -6.52
C TYR A 154 13.54 -7.32 -7.56
N VAL A 155 12.23 -7.52 -7.52
CA VAL A 155 11.50 -8.30 -8.53
C VAL A 155 11.02 -7.34 -9.61
N SER A 156 11.39 -7.59 -10.86
CA SER A 156 11.06 -6.73 -11.99
C SER A 156 9.56 -6.41 -12.04
N ILE A 157 9.23 -5.22 -12.49
CA ILE A 157 7.84 -4.84 -12.79
C ILE A 157 7.32 -5.82 -13.85
N LYS A 158 6.30 -6.59 -13.51
CA LYS A 158 5.72 -7.58 -14.41
C LYS A 158 4.91 -6.95 -15.53
N PRO A 159 4.84 -7.55 -16.71
CA PRO A 159 3.86 -7.18 -17.72
C PRO A 159 2.47 -7.65 -17.25
N SER A 160 1.42 -7.07 -17.80
CA SER A 160 0.06 -7.60 -17.64
C SER A 160 -0.85 -7.16 -18.80
N PRO A 161 -1.83 -7.99 -19.20
CA PRO A 161 -2.70 -7.65 -20.33
C PRO A 161 -3.45 -6.33 -20.12
N SER A 162 -3.89 -6.02 -18.89
CA SER A 162 -4.58 -4.75 -18.58
C SER A 162 -3.68 -3.53 -18.64
N ARG A 163 -2.35 -3.71 -18.61
CA ARG A 163 -1.34 -2.63 -18.63
C ARG A 163 -0.35 -2.76 -19.77
N GLU A 164 -0.70 -3.47 -20.83
CA GLU A 164 0.19 -3.73 -21.97
C GLU A 164 0.71 -2.43 -22.61
N LYS A 165 -0.09 -1.37 -22.62
CA LYS A 165 0.33 -0.05 -23.12
C LYS A 165 1.46 0.60 -22.30
N LEU A 166 1.70 0.15 -21.07
CA LEU A 166 2.75 0.66 -20.19
C LEU A 166 4.03 -0.18 -20.27
N MET A 167 4.05 -1.22 -21.08
CA MET A 167 5.21 -2.12 -21.19
C MET A 167 6.52 -1.40 -21.55
N PRO A 168 6.56 -0.43 -22.47
CA PRO A 168 7.80 0.29 -22.75
C PRO A 168 8.39 0.99 -21.53
N GLU A 169 7.53 1.59 -20.69
CA GLU A 169 7.96 2.25 -19.45
C GLU A 169 8.34 1.23 -18.36
N MET A 170 7.70 0.05 -18.34
CA MET A 170 8.08 -1.03 -17.44
C MET A 170 9.48 -1.58 -17.81
N GLU A 171 9.75 -1.80 -19.09
CA GLU A 171 11.07 -2.22 -19.59
C GLU A 171 12.14 -1.19 -19.21
N GLN A 172 11.90 0.09 -19.51
CA GLN A 172 12.84 1.15 -19.16
C GLN A 172 13.13 1.19 -17.64
N ALA A 173 12.09 1.06 -16.79
CA ALA A 173 12.27 1.01 -15.34
C ALA A 173 13.10 -0.22 -14.93
N ASN A 174 12.74 -1.40 -15.46
CA ASN A 174 13.41 -2.66 -15.17
C ASN A 174 14.89 -2.61 -15.55
N ASP A 175 15.24 -2.11 -16.75
CA ASP A 175 16.61 -1.98 -17.21
C ASP A 175 17.43 -1.04 -16.31
N LEU A 176 16.87 0.12 -15.96
CA LEU A 176 17.54 1.08 -15.10
C LEU A 176 17.77 0.52 -13.68
N ILE A 177 16.77 -0.19 -13.13
CA ILE A 177 16.88 -0.81 -11.80
C ILE A 177 17.85 -2.00 -11.85
N HIS A 178 17.79 -2.83 -12.88
CA HIS A 178 18.74 -3.95 -13.07
C HIS A 178 20.18 -3.45 -13.07
N ASN A 179 20.49 -2.46 -13.92
CA ASN A 179 21.83 -1.88 -13.99
C ASN A 179 22.27 -1.26 -12.65
N PHE A 180 21.37 -0.56 -11.98
CA PHE A 180 21.64 0.00 -10.65
C PHE A 180 21.96 -1.07 -9.61
N MET A 181 21.22 -2.19 -9.58
CA MET A 181 21.43 -3.29 -8.64
C MET A 181 22.71 -4.08 -8.95
N ALA A 182 23.04 -4.29 -10.24
CA ALA A 182 24.21 -5.04 -10.68
C ALA A 182 25.55 -4.43 -10.23
N GLU A 183 25.58 -3.11 -9.99
CA GLU A 183 26.77 -2.38 -9.54
C GLU A 183 26.94 -2.37 -8.00
N ARG A 184 26.09 -3.04 -7.25
CA ARG A 184 26.00 -2.94 -5.79
C ARG A 184 26.13 -4.28 -5.10
N SER A 185 26.90 -4.31 -4.02
CA SER A 185 26.92 -5.46 -3.11
C SER A 185 25.62 -5.58 -2.33
N HIS A 186 25.24 -6.79 -1.92
CA HIS A 186 24.01 -7.06 -1.20
C HIS A 186 22.76 -6.58 -1.95
N ALA A 187 22.79 -6.69 -3.27
CA ALA A 187 21.72 -6.27 -4.17
C ALA A 187 21.58 -7.26 -5.31
N ALA A 188 20.36 -7.67 -5.61
CA ALA A 188 20.06 -8.56 -6.71
C ALA A 188 18.75 -8.15 -7.40
N PHE A 189 18.62 -8.51 -8.68
CA PHE A 189 17.44 -8.26 -9.50
C PHE A 189 16.94 -9.59 -10.06
N VAL A 190 15.63 -9.83 -9.94
CA VAL A 190 14.97 -11.01 -10.52
C VAL A 190 14.09 -10.57 -11.68
N ASP A 191 14.39 -11.09 -12.85
CA ASP A 191 13.59 -10.85 -14.04
C ASP A 191 12.41 -11.82 -14.11
N VAL A 192 11.24 -11.35 -13.74
CA VAL A 192 9.96 -12.04 -13.97
C VAL A 192 9.23 -11.50 -15.21
N TYR A 193 9.65 -10.34 -15.73
CA TYR A 193 9.01 -9.68 -16.86
C TYR A 193 9.05 -10.56 -18.10
N HIS A 194 10.25 -10.97 -18.54
CA HIS A 194 10.40 -11.79 -19.73
C HIS A 194 9.83 -13.21 -19.57
N LEU A 195 9.83 -13.75 -18.33
CA LEU A 195 9.24 -15.06 -18.03
C LEU A 195 7.72 -15.09 -18.18
N MET A 196 7.07 -13.92 -18.19
CA MET A 196 5.60 -13.79 -18.31
C MET A 196 5.14 -13.40 -19.73
N LEU A 197 6.06 -13.32 -20.70
CA LEU A 197 5.76 -13.02 -22.10
C LEU A 197 5.68 -14.29 -22.95
N ASN A 198 4.78 -14.28 -23.94
CA ASN A 198 4.76 -15.28 -25.00
C ASN A 198 5.83 -15.00 -26.08
N ALA A 199 5.95 -15.87 -27.08
CA ALA A 199 6.95 -15.72 -28.16
C ALA A 199 6.73 -14.48 -29.04
N GLN A 200 5.59 -13.83 -28.96
CA GLN A 200 5.27 -12.59 -29.69
C GLN A 200 5.51 -11.35 -28.83
N GLY A 201 5.99 -11.49 -27.58
CA GLY A 201 6.25 -10.39 -26.67
C GLY A 201 5.02 -9.86 -25.95
N HIS A 202 3.89 -10.56 -25.98
CA HIS A 202 2.65 -10.20 -25.25
C HIS A 202 2.57 -10.93 -23.90
N PRO A 203 1.95 -10.32 -22.86
CA PRO A 203 1.71 -11.01 -21.61
C PRO A 203 0.86 -12.27 -21.79
N MET A 204 1.31 -13.39 -21.23
CA MET A 204 0.57 -14.65 -21.29
C MET A 204 -0.70 -14.58 -20.43
N ASP A 205 -1.86 -14.64 -21.07
CA ASP A 205 -3.17 -14.36 -20.50
C ASP A 205 -3.56 -15.30 -19.34
N ASP A 206 -3.12 -16.55 -19.39
CA ASP A 206 -3.41 -17.60 -18.39
C ASP A 206 -2.59 -17.46 -17.09
N LEU A 207 -1.61 -16.54 -17.07
CA LEU A 207 -0.87 -16.18 -15.86
C LEU A 207 -1.62 -15.18 -14.97
N PHE A 208 -2.78 -14.70 -15.43
CA PHE A 208 -3.56 -13.68 -14.74
C PHE A 208 -4.99 -14.15 -14.45
N ILE A 209 -5.58 -13.60 -13.39
CA ILE A 209 -7.01 -13.81 -13.10
C ILE A 209 -7.88 -12.90 -13.97
N GLY A 210 -9.19 -12.94 -13.79
CA GLY A 210 -10.17 -12.24 -14.65
C GLY A 210 -9.98 -10.72 -14.78
N ASP A 211 -9.27 -10.07 -13.85
CA ASP A 211 -8.95 -8.64 -13.93
C ASP A 211 -7.77 -8.33 -14.86
N LYS A 212 -7.11 -9.35 -15.40
CA LYS A 212 -5.98 -9.24 -16.32
C LYS A 212 -4.79 -8.44 -15.77
N LEU A 213 -4.71 -8.31 -14.44
CA LEU A 213 -3.68 -7.58 -13.70
C LEU A 213 -3.01 -8.46 -12.66
N HIS A 214 -3.80 -9.09 -11.81
CA HIS A 214 -3.29 -9.91 -10.73
C HIS A 214 -3.06 -11.34 -11.19
N MET A 215 -2.03 -11.96 -10.63
CA MET A 215 -1.61 -13.29 -11.06
C MET A 215 -2.56 -14.38 -10.63
N SER A 216 -2.72 -15.39 -11.49
CA SER A 216 -3.23 -16.70 -11.16
C SER A 216 -2.19 -17.53 -10.40
N ASP A 217 -2.56 -18.71 -9.93
CA ASP A 217 -1.61 -19.67 -9.31
C ASP A 217 -0.45 -20.01 -10.26
N LYS A 218 -0.72 -20.09 -11.57
CA LYS A 218 0.33 -20.26 -12.59
C LYS A 218 1.33 -19.10 -12.60
N GLY A 219 0.85 -17.87 -12.52
CA GLY A 219 1.70 -16.69 -12.48
C GLY A 219 2.56 -16.67 -11.21
N TYR A 220 2.00 -16.98 -10.05
CA TYR A 220 2.77 -17.11 -8.80
C TYR A 220 3.77 -18.26 -8.85
N LYS A 221 3.48 -19.35 -9.57
CA LYS A 221 4.43 -20.45 -9.73
C LYS A 221 5.69 -20.03 -10.49
N ILE A 222 5.54 -19.19 -11.52
CA ILE A 222 6.68 -18.59 -12.23
C ILE A 222 7.50 -17.73 -11.28
N TRP A 223 6.85 -16.87 -10.50
CA TRP A 223 7.53 -16.03 -9.53
C TRP A 223 8.26 -16.84 -8.46
N GLN A 224 7.62 -17.88 -7.92
CA GLN A 224 8.24 -18.79 -6.97
C GLN A 224 9.55 -19.36 -7.52
N GLN A 225 9.50 -19.90 -8.74
CA GLN A 225 10.69 -20.49 -9.38
C GLN A 225 11.80 -19.47 -9.65
N ALA A 226 11.43 -18.26 -10.07
CA ALA A 226 12.38 -17.20 -10.35
C ALA A 226 13.02 -16.62 -9.10
N ILE A 227 12.24 -16.45 -8.00
CA ILE A 227 12.71 -15.84 -6.76
C ILE A 227 13.54 -16.83 -5.91
N LEU A 228 13.17 -18.11 -5.89
CA LEU A 228 13.76 -19.12 -5.00
C LEU A 228 15.31 -19.15 -5.02
N PRO A 229 16.01 -19.06 -6.18
CA PRO A 229 17.48 -19.08 -6.21
C PRO A 229 18.16 -17.90 -5.50
N TYR A 230 17.43 -16.83 -5.26
CA TYR A 230 17.93 -15.56 -4.67
C TYR A 230 17.60 -15.40 -3.20
N LEU A 231 16.86 -16.35 -2.59
CA LEU A 231 16.50 -16.25 -1.18
C LEU A 231 17.64 -16.71 -0.28
N ASP A 232 17.93 -15.91 0.72
CA ASP A 232 18.93 -16.23 1.75
C ASP A 232 18.48 -17.38 2.66
N LYS A 233 19.37 -18.34 2.88
CA LYS A 233 19.14 -19.51 3.75
C LYS A 233 19.35 -19.19 5.23
#